data_1c120fda92f71ab3c81329a37ca382ac
#
_entry.id   1c120fda92f71ab3c81329a37ca382ac
#
_cell.length_a   1.000
_cell.length_b   1.000
_cell.length_c   1.000
_cell.angle_alpha   90.00
_cell.angle_beta   90.00
_cell.angle_gamma   90.00
#
_symmetry.space_group_name_H-M   'P 1'
#
loop_
_entity.id
_entity.type
_entity.pdbx_description
1 polymer ?
#
loop_
_entity_poly.entity_id
_entity_poly.type
_entity_poly.pdbx_seq_one_letter_code
_entity_poly.pdbx_strand_id
1 'polypeptide(L)'
;MKMTKKKRTKVFLTLLVILIVLLAGIILTNSFGGRQETIQETMRDAVLHETGKISFLGIKDVNPAFLSAVTVTVVLLIAAALIRIFAVPKFTYIPGKFQMLLEQVVGLFDGLAKSNSPHRNGFLGAYVFAAGVYIFCGTLFELFGFQAVTTAGESIALPAPLSDINGAIALGCLSYCIILSGGIAGNGVRGIGKTLKDFSLPISMSFRLFGALLSGLLVTELVYYYIHLSFVLPVVVGVLFTLLHALIQTYVLTMLTALFYGEVSEPVRKKENAERQKKAA
;
A
#
# COMPACT_ATOMS: atom_id res chain seq x y z
N MET A 1 5.56 10.22 33.38
CA MET A 1 6.24 9.18 34.21
C MET A 1 7.75 9.42 34.13
N LYS A 2 8.36 10.02 35.18
CA LYS A 2 9.81 10.34 35.18
C LYS A 2 10.62 9.06 35.39
N MET A 3 11.37 8.65 34.38
CA MET A 3 12.29 7.50 34.48
C MET A 3 13.36 7.77 35.54
N THR A 4 13.57 6.82 36.46
CA THR A 4 14.65 6.90 37.48
C THR A 4 16.04 6.95 36.83
N LYS A 5 16.99 7.70 37.47
CA LYS A 5 18.37 7.88 36.98
C LYS A 5 19.02 6.54 36.54
N LYS A 6 18.84 5.49 37.35
CA LYS A 6 19.36 4.14 37.12
C LYS A 6 18.77 3.48 35.82
N LYS A 7 17.52 3.78 35.48
CA LYS A 7 16.87 3.27 34.25
C LYS A 7 17.36 3.99 33.01
N ARG A 8 17.62 5.31 33.10
CA ARG A 8 18.22 6.11 32.02
C ARG A 8 19.66 5.64 31.71
N THR A 9 20.47 5.37 32.72
CA THR A 9 21.84 4.87 32.51
C THR A 9 21.83 3.49 31.87
N LYS A 10 20.95 2.58 32.29
CA LYS A 10 20.81 1.27 31.63
C LYS A 10 20.43 1.39 30.17
N VAL A 11 19.42 2.22 29.84
CA VAL A 11 19.00 2.45 28.45
C VAL A 11 20.13 3.05 27.62
N PHE A 12 20.86 4.04 28.17
CA PHE A 12 22.01 4.63 27.50
C PHE A 12 23.12 3.62 27.24
N LEU A 13 23.44 2.78 28.23
CA LEU A 13 24.48 1.71 28.09
C LEU A 13 24.04 0.68 27.03
N THR A 14 22.76 0.30 27.01
CA THR A 14 22.23 -0.63 26.01
C THR A 14 22.34 -0.04 24.60
N LEU A 15 21.95 1.23 24.41
CA LEU A 15 22.07 1.93 23.13
C LEU A 15 23.53 2.08 22.70
N LEU A 16 24.44 2.35 23.65
CA LEU A 16 25.89 2.43 23.38
C LEU A 16 26.45 1.08 22.91
N VAL A 17 26.07 -0.02 23.57
CA VAL A 17 26.49 -1.37 23.18
C VAL A 17 25.96 -1.72 21.79
N ILE A 18 24.68 -1.42 21.51
CA ILE A 18 24.09 -1.61 20.18
C ILE A 18 24.88 -0.81 19.13
N LEU A 19 25.18 0.46 19.41
CA LEU A 19 25.95 1.30 18.50
C LEU A 19 27.37 0.73 18.23
N ILE A 20 28.06 0.23 19.27
CA ILE A 20 29.38 -0.39 19.12
C ILE A 20 29.30 -1.66 18.27
N VAL A 21 28.28 -2.50 18.50
CA VAL A 21 28.07 -3.73 17.71
C VAL A 21 27.78 -3.37 16.24
N LEU A 22 26.97 -2.32 15.98
CA LEU A 22 26.68 -1.83 14.64
C LEU A 22 27.95 -1.32 13.95
N LEU A 23 28.78 -0.52 14.63
CA LEU A 23 30.05 -0.02 14.11
C LEU A 23 31.05 -1.15 13.83
N ALA A 24 31.15 -2.13 14.73
CA ALA A 24 31.98 -3.32 14.52
C ALA A 24 31.50 -4.13 13.30
N GLY A 25 30.17 -4.29 13.13
CA GLY A 25 29.59 -4.93 11.95
C GLY A 25 29.93 -4.21 10.64
N ILE A 26 29.86 -2.88 10.63
CA ILE A 26 30.23 -2.05 9.46
C ILE A 26 31.72 -2.24 9.10
N ILE A 27 32.61 -2.28 10.09
CA ILE A 27 34.04 -2.48 9.87
C ILE A 27 34.32 -3.88 9.32
N LEU A 28 33.65 -4.90 9.86
CA LEU A 28 33.79 -6.29 9.41
C LEU A 28 33.30 -6.50 7.98
N THR A 29 32.12 -5.91 7.62
CA THR A 29 31.57 -6.01 6.27
C THR A 29 32.41 -5.27 5.23
N ASN A 30 33.16 -4.25 5.61
CA ASN A 30 34.10 -3.55 4.74
C ASN A 30 35.20 -4.45 4.15
N SER A 31 35.47 -5.60 4.80
CA SER A 31 36.46 -6.57 4.34
C SER A 31 35.95 -7.52 3.24
N PHE A 32 34.65 -7.55 2.96
CA PHE A 32 34.06 -8.41 1.94
C PHE A 32 33.70 -7.56 0.72
N GLY A 33 34.44 -7.70 -0.36
CA GLY A 33 34.47 -6.96 -1.62
C GLY A 33 33.15 -6.32 -2.08
N GLY A 34 33.24 -5.12 -2.68
CA GLY A 34 32.11 -4.39 -3.22
C GLY A 34 31.51 -5.01 -4.48
N ARG A 35 30.22 -4.71 -4.74
CA ARG A 35 29.56 -5.02 -6.02
C ARG A 35 30.32 -4.40 -7.19
N GLN A 36 30.43 -5.13 -8.29
CA GLN A 36 31.11 -4.65 -9.52
C GLN A 36 30.18 -3.81 -10.40
N GLU A 37 28.85 -3.88 -10.18
CA GLU A 37 27.86 -3.15 -10.95
C GLU A 37 27.78 -1.69 -10.52
N THR A 38 27.48 -0.80 -11.47
CA THR A 38 27.28 0.63 -11.18
C THR A 38 25.94 0.87 -10.50
N ILE A 39 25.84 1.92 -9.66
CA ILE A 39 24.58 2.32 -9.02
C ILE A 39 23.44 2.50 -10.05
N GLN A 40 23.77 3.03 -11.23
CA GLN A 40 22.80 3.27 -12.30
C GLN A 40 22.24 1.96 -12.86
N GLU A 41 23.06 0.93 -13.03
CA GLU A 41 22.64 -0.39 -13.48
C GLU A 41 21.76 -1.07 -12.44
N THR A 42 22.18 -1.08 -11.18
CA THR A 42 21.41 -1.65 -10.07
C THR A 42 20.03 -0.98 -9.94
N MET A 43 19.98 0.36 -10.00
CA MET A 43 18.70 1.08 -9.93
C MET A 43 17.84 0.88 -11.17
N ARG A 44 18.45 0.79 -12.35
CA ARG A 44 17.72 0.52 -13.60
C ARG A 44 17.08 -0.88 -13.54
N ASP A 45 17.81 -1.89 -13.11
CA ASP A 45 17.30 -3.25 -12.99
C ASP A 45 16.18 -3.36 -11.95
N ALA A 46 16.28 -2.64 -10.83
CA ALA A 46 15.23 -2.57 -9.82
C ALA A 46 13.92 -1.97 -10.38
N VAL A 47 13.99 -1.05 -11.34
CA VAL A 47 12.81 -0.39 -11.94
C VAL A 47 12.25 -1.20 -13.10
N LEU A 48 13.11 -1.71 -14.00
CA LEU A 48 12.70 -2.33 -15.25
C LEU A 48 12.51 -3.84 -15.14
N HIS A 49 13.09 -4.47 -14.12
CA HIS A 49 13.10 -5.92 -13.92
C HIS A 49 13.51 -6.69 -15.19
N GLU A 50 14.47 -6.14 -15.96
CA GLU A 50 14.91 -6.75 -17.22
C GLU A 50 15.58 -8.11 -17.00
N THR A 51 16.36 -8.24 -15.93
CA THR A 51 17.08 -9.47 -15.55
C THR A 51 16.27 -10.40 -14.64
N GLY A 52 15.27 -9.87 -13.94
CA GLY A 52 14.48 -10.57 -12.93
C GLY A 52 13.19 -11.24 -13.42
N LYS A 53 13.06 -11.57 -14.71
CA LYS A 53 11.84 -12.18 -15.26
C LYS A 53 11.63 -13.62 -14.78
N ILE A 54 10.37 -13.99 -14.53
CA ILE A 54 9.97 -15.27 -13.97
C ILE A 54 9.09 -16.03 -14.96
N SER A 55 9.21 -17.35 -15.01
CA SER A 55 8.26 -18.21 -15.74
C SER A 55 7.11 -18.60 -14.81
N PHE A 56 5.87 -18.27 -15.19
CA PHE A 56 4.68 -18.56 -14.42
C PHE A 56 3.57 -19.18 -15.28
N LEU A 57 3.08 -20.37 -14.88
CA LEU A 57 2.02 -21.12 -15.58
C LEU A 57 2.25 -21.31 -17.09
N GLY A 58 3.51 -21.48 -17.51
CA GLY A 58 3.85 -21.67 -18.94
C GLY A 58 4.03 -20.37 -19.72
N ILE A 59 3.78 -19.20 -19.11
CA ILE A 59 4.11 -17.89 -19.68
C ILE A 59 5.55 -17.56 -19.31
N LYS A 60 6.39 -17.30 -20.31
CA LYS A 60 7.78 -16.87 -20.10
C LYS A 60 7.84 -15.36 -19.91
N ASP A 61 8.83 -14.91 -19.17
CA ASP A 61 9.17 -13.49 -19.01
C ASP A 61 8.09 -12.63 -18.30
N VAL A 62 7.45 -13.20 -17.27
CA VAL A 62 6.47 -12.51 -16.44
C VAL A 62 7.19 -11.58 -15.45
N ASN A 63 6.64 -10.37 -15.24
CA ASN A 63 7.12 -9.42 -14.25
C ASN A 63 6.91 -9.98 -12.82
N PRO A 64 7.94 -9.96 -11.96
CA PRO A 64 7.82 -10.44 -10.57
C PRO A 64 6.72 -9.73 -9.77
N ALA A 65 6.45 -8.45 -10.01
CA ALA A 65 5.37 -7.73 -9.34
C ALA A 65 3.97 -8.28 -9.69
N PHE A 66 3.78 -8.80 -10.91
CA PHE A 66 2.54 -9.49 -11.27
C PHE A 66 2.35 -10.77 -10.46
N LEU A 67 3.42 -11.57 -10.27
CA LEU A 67 3.38 -12.75 -9.41
C LEU A 67 3.02 -12.37 -7.96
N SER A 68 3.62 -11.30 -7.45
CA SER A 68 3.27 -10.73 -6.14
C SER A 68 1.79 -10.35 -6.06
N ALA A 69 1.26 -9.68 -7.10
CA ALA A 69 -0.15 -9.28 -7.15
C ALA A 69 -1.10 -10.49 -7.09
N VAL A 70 -0.82 -11.53 -7.87
CA VAL A 70 -1.59 -12.78 -7.84
C VAL A 70 -1.50 -13.44 -6.46
N THR A 71 -0.30 -13.56 -5.92
CA THR A 71 -0.08 -14.20 -4.61
C THR A 71 -0.82 -13.47 -3.49
N VAL A 72 -0.66 -12.15 -3.40
CA VAL A 72 -1.36 -11.33 -2.40
C VAL A 72 -2.87 -11.44 -2.54
N THR A 73 -3.38 -11.38 -3.79
CA THR A 73 -4.82 -11.51 -4.04
C THR A 73 -5.36 -12.86 -3.58
N VAL A 74 -4.67 -13.95 -3.91
CA VAL A 74 -5.07 -15.31 -3.51
C VAL A 74 -5.03 -15.46 -1.99
N VAL A 75 -3.97 -14.98 -1.34
CA VAL A 75 -3.85 -15.03 0.13
C VAL A 75 -4.98 -14.24 0.81
N LEU A 76 -5.27 -13.03 0.33
CA LEU A 76 -6.36 -12.22 0.88
C LEU A 76 -7.73 -12.85 0.66
N LEU A 77 -7.99 -13.46 -0.51
CA LEU A 77 -9.24 -14.17 -0.78
C LEU A 77 -9.40 -15.41 0.12
N ILE A 78 -8.34 -16.18 0.30
CA ILE A 78 -8.35 -17.34 1.22
C ILE A 78 -8.59 -16.85 2.65
N ALA A 79 -7.89 -15.82 3.10
CA ALA A 79 -8.08 -15.25 4.44
C ALA A 79 -9.52 -14.75 4.64
N ALA A 80 -10.08 -14.04 3.66
CA ALA A 80 -11.46 -13.56 3.70
C ALA A 80 -12.47 -14.73 3.76
N ALA A 81 -12.24 -15.78 2.96
CA ALA A 81 -13.08 -16.99 2.98
C ALA A 81 -13.01 -17.70 4.33
N LEU A 82 -11.81 -17.87 4.89
CA LEU A 82 -11.63 -18.49 6.21
C LEU A 82 -12.31 -17.66 7.31
N ILE A 83 -12.14 -16.34 7.30
CA ILE A 83 -12.83 -15.44 8.24
C ILE A 83 -14.34 -15.60 8.09
N ARG A 84 -14.86 -15.59 6.85
CA ARG A 84 -16.29 -15.71 6.58
C ARG A 84 -16.86 -17.03 7.06
N ILE A 85 -16.16 -18.13 6.87
CA ILE A 85 -16.65 -19.50 7.18
C ILE A 85 -16.48 -19.80 8.67
N PHE A 86 -15.34 -19.49 9.27
CA PHE A 86 -15.00 -19.93 10.62
C PHE A 86 -15.16 -18.88 11.71
N ALA A 87 -14.94 -17.60 11.40
CA ALA A 87 -14.96 -16.53 12.40
C ALA A 87 -16.34 -15.84 12.48
N VAL A 88 -16.89 -15.40 11.35
CA VAL A 88 -18.16 -14.64 11.32
C VAL A 88 -19.33 -15.41 11.97
N PRO A 89 -19.51 -16.73 11.80
CA PRO A 89 -20.59 -17.46 12.47
C PRO A 89 -20.48 -17.49 14.01
N LYS A 90 -19.28 -17.24 14.55
CA LYS A 90 -18.99 -17.25 16.00
C LYS A 90 -19.07 -15.86 16.63
N PHE A 91 -19.44 -14.85 15.87
CA PHE A 91 -19.57 -13.50 16.39
C PHE A 91 -20.72 -13.39 17.36
N THR A 92 -20.45 -12.78 18.52
CA THR A 92 -21.39 -12.63 19.62
C THR A 92 -21.62 -11.13 19.91
N TYR A 93 -22.71 -10.85 20.64
CA TYR A 93 -23.06 -9.47 21.02
C TYR A 93 -22.00 -8.80 21.92
N ILE A 94 -21.28 -9.61 22.72
CA ILE A 94 -20.10 -9.15 23.48
C ILE A 94 -18.87 -9.59 22.67
N PRO A 95 -18.19 -8.65 21.96
CA PRO A 95 -17.15 -9.03 21.02
C PRO A 95 -15.88 -9.54 21.72
N GLY A 96 -15.37 -10.67 21.27
CA GLY A 96 -14.04 -11.12 21.62
C GLY A 96 -12.95 -10.24 20.97
N LYS A 97 -11.69 -10.37 21.42
CA LYS A 97 -10.57 -9.55 20.92
C LYS A 97 -10.41 -9.58 19.40
N PHE A 98 -10.56 -10.73 18.78
CA PHE A 98 -10.44 -10.88 17.32
C PHE A 98 -11.62 -10.22 16.59
N GLN A 99 -12.84 -10.42 17.07
CA GLN A 99 -14.04 -9.77 16.53
C GLN A 99 -13.94 -8.26 16.64
N MET A 100 -13.53 -7.74 17.80
CA MET A 100 -13.34 -6.29 18.03
C MET A 100 -12.31 -5.70 17.06
N LEU A 101 -11.19 -6.39 16.80
CA LEU A 101 -10.19 -5.93 15.84
C LEU A 101 -10.75 -5.87 14.42
N LEU A 102 -11.47 -6.91 13.98
CA LEU A 102 -12.09 -6.93 12.65
C LEU A 102 -13.16 -5.84 12.51
N GLU A 103 -14.03 -5.68 13.50
CA GLU A 103 -15.06 -4.63 13.52
C GLU A 103 -14.44 -3.25 13.49
N GLN A 104 -13.31 -3.04 14.19
CA GLN A 104 -12.61 -1.77 14.22
C GLN A 104 -11.99 -1.44 12.86
N VAL A 105 -11.35 -2.41 12.19
CA VAL A 105 -10.76 -2.22 10.85
C VAL A 105 -11.86 -1.96 9.81
N VAL A 106 -12.92 -2.78 9.80
CA VAL A 106 -14.06 -2.56 8.89
C VAL A 106 -14.73 -1.22 9.17
N GLY A 107 -14.95 -0.90 10.46
CA GLY A 107 -15.58 0.35 10.89
C GLY A 107 -14.79 1.60 10.49
N LEU A 108 -13.45 1.52 10.44
CA LEU A 108 -12.60 2.62 9.99
C LEU A 108 -12.88 2.96 8.51
N PHE A 109 -12.91 1.96 7.62
CA PHE A 109 -13.16 2.17 6.20
C PHE A 109 -14.62 2.50 5.90
N ASP A 110 -15.57 1.87 6.60
CA ASP A 110 -16.99 2.18 6.49
C ASP A 110 -17.31 3.60 6.98
N GLY A 111 -16.67 4.03 8.07
CA GLY A 111 -16.73 5.39 8.57
C GLY A 111 -16.19 6.41 7.56
N LEU A 112 -15.08 6.07 6.89
CA LEU A 112 -14.51 6.91 5.83
C LEU A 112 -15.48 7.05 4.63
N ALA A 113 -16.12 5.95 4.21
CA ALA A 113 -17.11 5.97 3.14
C ALA A 113 -18.36 6.77 3.53
N LYS A 114 -18.86 6.59 4.75
CA LYS A 114 -20.06 7.29 5.26
C LYS A 114 -19.83 8.78 5.44
N SER A 115 -18.67 9.20 5.92
CA SER A 115 -18.36 10.61 6.11
C SER A 115 -18.24 11.38 4.79
N ASN A 116 -17.72 10.75 3.75
CA ASN A 116 -17.53 11.39 2.45
C ASN A 116 -18.73 11.23 1.50
N SER A 117 -19.50 10.16 1.65
CA SER A 117 -20.70 9.89 0.83
C SER A 117 -21.88 9.42 1.70
N PRO A 118 -22.48 10.30 2.52
CA PRO A 118 -23.56 9.92 3.42
C PRO A 118 -24.83 9.49 2.70
N HIS A 119 -25.04 9.94 1.47
CA HIS A 119 -26.21 9.66 0.64
C HIS A 119 -26.12 8.34 -0.14
N ARG A 120 -24.91 7.80 -0.35
CA ARG A 120 -24.70 6.57 -1.16
C ARG A 120 -23.39 5.89 -0.80
N ASN A 121 -23.38 5.08 0.23
CA ASN A 121 -22.15 4.52 0.80
C ASN A 121 -22.05 2.97 0.82
N GLY A 122 -23.14 2.23 0.59
CA GLY A 122 -23.15 0.79 0.77
C GLY A 122 -22.12 0.02 -0.06
N PHE A 123 -22.05 0.29 -1.37
CA PHE A 123 -21.06 -0.31 -2.26
C PHE A 123 -19.68 0.32 -2.06
N LEU A 124 -19.64 1.64 -1.81
CA LEU A 124 -18.39 2.38 -1.60
C LEU A 124 -17.59 1.85 -0.42
N GLY A 125 -18.28 1.57 0.72
CA GLY A 125 -17.62 1.04 1.92
C GLY A 125 -16.91 -0.29 1.67
N ALA A 126 -17.56 -1.19 0.93
CA ALA A 126 -16.96 -2.48 0.55
C ALA A 126 -15.73 -2.31 -0.35
N TYR A 127 -15.81 -1.41 -1.35
CA TYR A 127 -14.68 -1.14 -2.24
C TYR A 127 -13.51 -0.50 -1.49
N VAL A 128 -13.77 0.54 -0.71
CA VAL A 128 -12.75 1.27 0.06
C VAL A 128 -12.04 0.34 1.03
N PHE A 129 -12.78 -0.56 1.69
CA PHE A 129 -12.21 -1.61 2.53
C PHE A 129 -11.31 -2.56 1.73
N ALA A 130 -11.81 -3.10 0.62
CA ALA A 130 -11.06 -4.07 -0.20
C ALA A 130 -9.78 -3.45 -0.78
N ALA A 131 -9.88 -2.25 -1.35
CA ALA A 131 -8.73 -1.52 -1.88
C ALA A 131 -7.73 -1.16 -0.79
N GLY A 132 -8.21 -0.69 0.36
CA GLY A 132 -7.35 -0.34 1.50
C GLY A 132 -6.58 -1.55 2.04
N VAL A 133 -7.26 -2.67 2.25
CA VAL A 133 -6.61 -3.92 2.71
C VAL A 133 -5.61 -4.43 1.66
N TYR A 134 -5.97 -4.37 0.37
CA TYR A 134 -5.06 -4.79 -0.71
C TYR A 134 -3.79 -3.94 -0.77
N ILE A 135 -3.92 -2.61 -0.70
CA ILE A 135 -2.75 -1.71 -0.71
C ILE A 135 -1.89 -1.95 0.51
N PHE A 136 -2.50 -2.00 1.70
CA PHE A 136 -1.77 -2.19 2.95
C PHE A 136 -1.02 -3.52 2.99
N CYS A 137 -1.73 -4.63 2.77
CA CYS A 137 -1.11 -5.96 2.79
C CYS A 137 -0.15 -6.16 1.63
N GLY A 138 -0.47 -5.65 0.44
CA GLY A 138 0.40 -5.73 -0.74
C GLY A 138 1.70 -4.96 -0.56
N THR A 139 1.66 -3.79 0.09
CA THR A 139 2.88 -3.03 0.41
C THR A 139 3.70 -3.75 1.49
N LEU A 140 3.05 -4.28 2.53
CA LEU A 140 3.74 -5.05 3.57
C LEU A 140 4.32 -6.38 3.06
N PHE A 141 3.81 -6.90 1.94
CA PHE A 141 4.30 -8.14 1.35
C PHE A 141 5.81 -8.12 1.06
N GLU A 142 6.33 -6.96 0.67
CA GLU A 142 7.76 -6.74 0.44
C GLU A 142 8.61 -7.00 1.69
N LEU A 143 8.10 -6.68 2.89
CA LEU A 143 8.82 -6.89 4.15
C LEU A 143 9.04 -8.38 4.50
N PHE A 144 8.19 -9.27 3.98
CA PHE A 144 8.34 -10.71 4.23
C PHE A 144 9.49 -11.33 3.44
N GLY A 145 10.03 -10.63 2.42
CA GLY A 145 11.17 -11.08 1.64
C GLY A 145 10.93 -12.41 0.92
N PHE A 146 9.72 -12.68 0.46
CA PHE A 146 9.44 -13.88 -0.32
C PHE A 146 10.30 -13.90 -1.57
N GLN A 147 10.93 -15.03 -1.81
CA GLN A 147 11.82 -15.19 -2.94
C GLN A 147 11.16 -16.05 -4.03
N ALA A 148 11.46 -15.71 -5.29
CA ALA A 148 11.11 -16.50 -6.44
C ALA A 148 12.37 -16.79 -7.28
N VAL A 149 12.32 -17.86 -8.07
CA VAL A 149 13.41 -18.24 -8.95
C VAL A 149 13.13 -17.66 -10.34
N THR A 150 14.10 -16.93 -10.88
CA THR A 150 14.02 -16.36 -12.24
C THR A 150 14.16 -17.44 -13.31
N THR A 151 13.84 -17.11 -14.54
CA THR A 151 14.08 -17.99 -15.70
C THR A 151 15.56 -18.28 -15.90
N ALA A 152 16.46 -17.44 -15.40
CA ALA A 152 17.91 -17.64 -15.40
C ALA A 152 18.41 -18.53 -14.24
N GLY A 153 17.53 -18.94 -13.33
CA GLY A 153 17.88 -19.76 -12.15
C GLY A 153 18.38 -18.97 -10.94
N GLU A 154 18.32 -17.65 -10.98
CA GLU A 154 18.68 -16.77 -9.86
C GLU A 154 17.49 -16.56 -8.92
N SER A 155 17.77 -16.37 -7.63
CA SER A 155 16.75 -16.06 -6.63
C SER A 155 16.60 -14.55 -6.48
N ILE A 156 15.37 -14.06 -6.67
CA ILE A 156 15.03 -12.65 -6.46
C ILE A 156 13.96 -12.49 -5.40
N ALA A 157 14.04 -11.41 -4.62
CA ALA A 157 12.96 -11.02 -3.72
C ALA A 157 11.77 -10.50 -4.52
N LEU A 158 10.57 -10.93 -4.16
CA LEU A 158 9.33 -10.46 -4.78
C LEU A 158 9.01 -9.04 -4.32
N PRO A 159 8.90 -8.07 -5.25
CA PRO A 159 8.58 -6.68 -4.92
C PRO A 159 7.11 -6.53 -4.51
N ALA A 160 6.75 -5.38 -3.96
CA ALA A 160 5.36 -5.04 -3.70
C ALA A 160 4.53 -5.03 -5.02
N PRO A 161 3.27 -5.51 -5.03
CA PRO A 161 2.42 -5.55 -6.23
C PRO A 161 2.27 -4.21 -6.96
N LEU A 162 2.24 -3.12 -6.21
CA LEU A 162 2.01 -1.76 -6.73
C LEU A 162 3.30 -0.99 -6.99
N SER A 163 4.48 -1.59 -6.81
CA SER A 163 5.75 -1.02 -7.25
C SER A 163 5.91 -1.09 -8.77
N ASP A 164 5.11 -1.92 -9.45
CA ASP A 164 5.00 -1.92 -10.91
C ASP A 164 3.97 -0.88 -11.37
N ILE A 165 4.35 -0.12 -12.40
CA ILE A 165 3.50 0.94 -12.97
C ILE A 165 2.17 0.41 -13.49
N ASN A 166 2.17 -0.80 -14.07
CA ASN A 166 0.95 -1.42 -14.61
C ASN A 166 -0.05 -1.75 -13.50
N GLY A 167 0.45 -2.29 -12.36
CA GLY A 167 -0.38 -2.55 -11.19
C GLY A 167 -0.97 -1.27 -10.59
N ALA A 168 -0.16 -0.21 -10.50
CA ALA A 168 -0.60 1.08 -10.00
C ALA A 168 -1.64 1.74 -10.93
N ILE A 169 -1.43 1.67 -12.26
CA ILE A 169 -2.40 2.17 -13.26
C ILE A 169 -3.71 1.37 -13.17
N ALA A 170 -3.63 0.06 -13.08
CA ALA A 170 -4.82 -0.80 -12.97
C ALA A 170 -5.67 -0.42 -11.75
N LEU A 171 -5.06 -0.25 -10.58
CA LEU A 171 -5.78 0.12 -9.36
C LEU A 171 -6.29 1.57 -9.42
N GLY A 172 -5.53 2.51 -9.98
CA GLY A 172 -5.97 3.89 -10.19
C GLY A 172 -7.16 3.99 -11.13
N CYS A 173 -7.13 3.26 -12.26
CA CYS A 173 -8.23 3.18 -13.20
C CYS A 173 -9.46 2.48 -12.58
N LEU A 174 -9.27 1.41 -11.81
CA LEU A 174 -10.36 0.74 -11.10
C LEU A 174 -11.04 1.71 -10.12
N SER A 175 -10.27 2.46 -9.33
CA SER A 175 -10.79 3.47 -8.42
C SER A 175 -11.60 4.53 -9.17
N TYR A 176 -11.11 4.98 -10.33
CA TYR A 176 -11.82 5.92 -11.17
C TYR A 176 -13.12 5.35 -11.76
N CYS A 177 -13.14 4.07 -12.17
CA CYS A 177 -14.36 3.40 -12.59
C CYS A 177 -15.41 3.34 -11.47
N ILE A 178 -14.98 3.16 -10.22
CA ILE A 178 -15.88 3.23 -9.06
C ILE A 178 -16.45 4.65 -8.90
N ILE A 179 -15.60 5.68 -8.99
CA ILE A 179 -16.05 7.09 -8.94
C ILE A 179 -17.06 7.37 -10.08
N LEU A 180 -16.75 6.90 -11.29
CA LEU A 180 -17.64 7.04 -12.44
C LEU A 180 -19.00 6.34 -12.21
N SER A 181 -18.99 5.14 -11.63
CA SER A 181 -20.22 4.41 -11.27
C SER A 181 -21.09 5.20 -10.29
N GLY A 182 -20.45 5.88 -9.32
CA GLY A 182 -21.10 6.79 -8.39
C GLY A 182 -21.79 7.98 -9.11
N GLY A 183 -21.07 8.58 -10.05
CA GLY A 183 -21.61 9.66 -10.89
C GLY A 183 -22.82 9.25 -11.71
N ILE A 184 -22.73 8.08 -12.36
CA ILE A 184 -23.85 7.50 -13.13
C ILE A 184 -25.05 7.22 -12.23
N ALA A 185 -24.82 6.59 -11.10
CA ALA A 185 -25.85 6.19 -10.16
C ALA A 185 -26.50 7.39 -9.44
N GLY A 186 -25.80 8.51 -9.27
CA GLY A 186 -26.32 9.74 -8.66
C GLY A 186 -27.03 10.67 -9.64
N ASN A 187 -26.45 10.90 -10.82
CA ASN A 187 -26.85 11.95 -11.76
C ASN A 187 -27.08 11.45 -13.20
N GLY A 188 -27.07 10.12 -13.43
CA GLY A 188 -27.27 9.53 -14.77
C GLY A 188 -26.19 9.98 -15.76
N VAL A 189 -26.61 10.25 -17.01
CA VAL A 189 -25.68 10.65 -18.10
C VAL A 189 -24.95 11.97 -17.79
N ARG A 190 -25.58 12.89 -17.05
CA ARG A 190 -24.93 14.15 -16.62
C ARG A 190 -23.79 13.90 -15.62
N GLY A 191 -23.91 12.83 -14.82
CA GLY A 191 -22.85 12.38 -13.91
C GLY A 191 -21.60 11.92 -14.66
N ILE A 192 -21.75 11.27 -15.81
CA ILE A 192 -20.60 10.91 -16.67
C ILE A 192 -19.81 12.14 -17.08
N GLY A 193 -20.49 13.16 -17.62
CA GLY A 193 -19.85 14.40 -18.04
C GLY A 193 -19.16 15.15 -16.90
N LYS A 194 -19.72 15.07 -15.68
CA LYS A 194 -19.10 15.65 -14.48
C LYS A 194 -17.81 14.90 -14.07
N THR A 195 -17.85 13.57 -14.07
CA THR A 195 -16.71 12.74 -13.70
C THR A 195 -15.59 12.81 -14.76
N LEU A 196 -15.95 12.86 -16.06
CA LEU A 196 -14.96 12.98 -17.15
C LEU A 196 -14.16 14.29 -17.14
N LYS A 197 -14.68 15.36 -16.53
CA LYS A 197 -13.90 16.60 -16.35
C LYS A 197 -12.66 16.36 -15.48
N ASP A 198 -12.74 15.41 -14.56
CA ASP A 198 -11.67 15.09 -13.63
C ASP A 198 -10.85 13.87 -14.11
N PHE A 199 -10.64 13.75 -15.44
CA PHE A 199 -9.85 12.67 -16.05
C PHE A 199 -8.39 12.61 -15.55
N SER A 200 -7.90 13.68 -14.93
CA SER A 200 -6.58 13.71 -14.30
C SER A 200 -6.49 12.82 -13.04
N LEU A 201 -7.63 12.46 -12.43
CA LEU A 201 -7.67 11.68 -11.19
C LEU A 201 -7.01 10.30 -11.31
N PRO A 202 -7.36 9.42 -12.28
CA PRO A 202 -6.73 8.12 -12.39
C PRO A 202 -5.23 8.22 -12.61
N ILE A 203 -4.79 9.20 -13.38
CA ILE A 203 -3.37 9.48 -13.63
C ILE A 203 -2.68 9.88 -12.31
N SER A 204 -3.25 10.85 -11.61
CA SER A 204 -2.69 11.32 -10.33
C SER A 204 -2.65 10.20 -9.27
N MET A 205 -3.69 9.37 -9.17
CA MET A 205 -3.73 8.24 -8.23
C MET A 205 -2.67 7.20 -8.58
N SER A 206 -2.53 6.83 -9.86
CA SER A 206 -1.56 5.84 -10.33
C SER A 206 -0.13 6.28 -10.07
N PHE A 207 0.22 7.51 -10.46
CA PHE A 207 1.58 8.04 -10.23
C PHE A 207 1.90 8.22 -8.74
N ARG A 208 0.92 8.50 -7.91
CA ARG A 208 1.13 8.60 -6.46
C ARG A 208 1.43 7.24 -5.85
N LEU A 209 0.67 6.20 -6.23
CA LEU A 209 0.91 4.83 -5.77
C LEU A 209 2.29 4.35 -6.23
N PHE A 210 2.54 4.40 -7.53
CA PHE A 210 3.80 3.97 -8.12
C PHE A 210 5.00 4.75 -7.56
N GLY A 211 4.93 6.08 -7.56
CA GLY A 211 6.05 6.93 -7.15
C GLY A 211 6.47 6.73 -5.69
N ALA A 212 5.51 6.53 -4.78
CA ALA A 212 5.81 6.29 -3.39
C ALA A 212 6.52 4.95 -3.17
N LEU A 213 6.00 3.87 -3.78
CA LEU A 213 6.58 2.53 -3.63
C LEU A 213 7.91 2.41 -4.36
N LEU A 214 8.02 3.01 -5.56
CA LEU A 214 9.28 3.08 -6.29
C LEU A 214 10.37 3.80 -5.49
N SER A 215 10.03 4.93 -4.86
CA SER A 215 11.01 5.65 -4.04
C SER A 215 11.49 4.81 -2.85
N GLY A 216 10.62 4.05 -2.21
CA GLY A 216 10.97 3.12 -1.14
C GLY A 216 11.91 2.02 -1.62
N LEU A 217 11.59 1.39 -2.75
CA LEU A 217 12.42 0.37 -3.39
C LEU A 217 13.82 0.92 -3.71
N LEU A 218 13.91 2.08 -4.38
CA LEU A 218 15.18 2.67 -4.76
C LEU A 218 16.05 3.05 -3.55
N VAL A 219 15.44 3.56 -2.46
CA VAL A 219 16.18 3.85 -1.22
C VAL A 219 16.72 2.56 -0.59
N THR A 220 15.93 1.50 -0.59
CA THR A 220 16.34 0.20 -0.05
C THR A 220 17.50 -0.38 -0.88
N GLU A 221 17.39 -0.35 -2.22
CA GLU A 221 18.47 -0.78 -3.13
C GLU A 221 19.75 0.05 -2.95
N LEU A 222 19.62 1.37 -2.79
CA LEU A 222 20.75 2.25 -2.53
C LEU A 222 21.48 1.87 -1.22
N VAL A 223 20.72 1.56 -0.17
CA VAL A 223 21.32 1.14 1.10
C VAL A 223 22.00 -0.23 1.00
N TYR A 224 21.41 -1.15 0.22
CA TYR A 224 22.06 -2.45 -0.07
C TYR A 224 23.29 -2.33 -0.95
N TYR A 225 23.33 -1.35 -1.85
CA TYR A 225 24.48 -1.11 -2.73
C TYR A 225 25.74 -0.77 -1.92
N TYR A 226 25.61 0.05 -0.89
CA TYR A 226 26.75 0.40 -0.03
C TYR A 226 26.91 -0.64 1.07
N ILE A 227 27.94 -1.50 0.94
CA ILE A 227 28.25 -2.56 1.91
C ILE A 227 28.35 -2.05 3.35
N HIS A 228 28.92 -0.85 3.55
CA HIS A 228 29.04 -0.25 4.88
C HIS A 228 27.69 0.10 5.52
N LEU A 229 26.69 0.41 4.70
CA LEU A 229 25.33 0.71 5.13
C LEU A 229 24.45 -0.54 5.21
N SER A 230 24.88 -1.66 4.58
CA SER A 230 24.10 -2.90 4.47
C SER A 230 23.95 -3.66 5.80
N PHE A 231 24.68 -3.29 6.84
CA PHE A 231 24.55 -3.91 8.16
C PHE A 231 23.46 -3.21 8.97
N VAL A 232 22.33 -3.83 9.23
CA VAL A 232 21.19 -3.35 10.02
C VAL A 232 20.41 -2.19 9.39
N LEU A 233 21.04 -1.21 8.73
CA LEU A 233 20.36 -0.03 8.17
C LEU A 233 19.25 -0.41 7.16
N PRO A 234 19.42 -1.41 6.25
CA PRO A 234 18.35 -1.83 5.35
C PRO A 234 17.09 -2.27 6.09
N VAL A 235 17.23 -2.98 7.21
CA VAL A 235 16.08 -3.44 8.01
C VAL A 235 15.33 -2.24 8.58
N VAL A 236 16.05 -1.28 9.16
CA VAL A 236 15.44 -0.07 9.74
C VAL A 236 14.79 0.77 8.66
N VAL A 237 15.48 1.03 7.55
CA VAL A 237 14.98 1.82 6.43
C VAL A 237 13.80 1.10 5.78
N GLY A 238 13.93 -0.19 5.43
CA GLY A 238 12.88 -0.99 4.83
C GLY A 238 11.61 -1.01 5.67
N VAL A 239 11.71 -1.33 6.97
CA VAL A 239 10.53 -1.36 7.86
C VAL A 239 9.90 0.03 7.98
N LEU A 240 10.68 1.08 8.21
CA LEU A 240 10.13 2.43 8.37
C LEU A 240 9.47 2.95 7.09
N PHE A 241 10.15 2.82 5.95
CA PHE A 241 9.61 3.31 4.67
C PHE A 241 8.42 2.48 4.23
N THR A 242 8.50 1.16 4.26
CA THR A 242 7.40 0.29 3.81
C THR A 242 6.17 0.45 4.69
N LEU A 243 6.33 0.49 6.02
CA LEU A 243 5.20 0.69 6.92
C LEU A 243 4.56 2.06 6.75
N LEU A 244 5.40 3.12 6.65
CA LEU A 244 4.91 4.49 6.44
C LEU A 244 4.18 4.61 5.10
N HIS A 245 4.76 4.07 4.02
CA HIS A 245 4.11 4.06 2.71
C HIS A 245 2.82 3.24 2.72
N ALA A 246 2.80 2.05 3.33
CA ALA A 246 1.60 1.24 3.46
C ALA A 246 0.44 2.02 4.10
N LEU A 247 0.70 2.71 5.21
CA LEU A 247 -0.31 3.50 5.92
C LEU A 247 -0.77 4.71 5.09
N ILE A 248 0.18 5.51 4.59
CA ILE A 248 -0.14 6.74 3.85
C ILE A 248 -0.88 6.41 2.56
N GLN A 249 -0.40 5.45 1.76
CA GLN A 249 -1.02 5.13 0.48
C GLN A 249 -2.41 4.52 0.65
N THR A 250 -2.58 3.64 1.64
CA THR A 250 -3.89 3.09 2.00
C THR A 250 -4.88 4.21 2.33
N TYR A 251 -4.49 5.12 3.22
CA TYR A 251 -5.36 6.22 3.62
C TYR A 251 -5.65 7.18 2.47
N VAL A 252 -4.63 7.60 1.73
CA VAL A 252 -4.78 8.61 0.68
C VAL A 252 -5.64 8.11 -0.48
N LEU A 253 -5.41 6.87 -0.99
CA LEU A 253 -6.21 6.35 -2.09
C LEU A 253 -7.67 6.15 -1.67
N THR A 254 -7.91 5.54 -0.52
CA THR A 254 -9.25 5.26 -0.02
C THR A 254 -10.02 6.54 0.28
N MET A 255 -9.35 7.53 0.89
CA MET A 255 -9.94 8.84 1.19
C MET A 255 -10.29 9.60 -0.08
N LEU A 256 -9.39 9.66 -1.07
CA LEU A 256 -9.65 10.35 -2.33
C LEU A 256 -10.77 9.68 -3.12
N THR A 257 -10.77 8.34 -3.18
CA THR A 257 -11.85 7.61 -3.87
C THR A 257 -13.20 7.88 -3.21
N ALA A 258 -13.26 7.85 -1.88
CA ALA A 258 -14.49 8.14 -1.13
C ALA A 258 -14.97 9.59 -1.32
N LEU A 259 -14.04 10.56 -1.28
CA LEU A 259 -14.32 11.98 -1.46
C LEU A 259 -14.88 12.26 -2.86
N PHE A 260 -14.19 11.84 -3.90
CA PHE A 260 -14.65 12.08 -5.28
C PHE A 260 -15.92 11.31 -5.63
N TYR A 261 -16.06 10.07 -5.13
CA TYR A 261 -17.31 9.34 -5.28
C TYR A 261 -18.48 10.10 -4.64
N GLY A 262 -18.30 10.62 -3.44
CA GLY A 262 -19.31 11.44 -2.75
C GLY A 262 -19.66 12.69 -3.55
N GLU A 263 -18.66 13.39 -4.06
CA GLU A 263 -18.84 14.62 -4.83
C GLU A 263 -19.63 14.42 -6.14
N VAL A 264 -19.28 13.38 -6.92
CA VAL A 264 -19.94 13.12 -8.22
C VAL A 264 -21.30 12.47 -8.08
N SER A 265 -21.54 11.71 -7.01
CA SER A 265 -22.80 11.02 -6.74
C SER A 265 -23.84 11.90 -6.05
N GLU A 266 -23.47 13.09 -5.55
CA GLU A 266 -24.43 14.02 -4.95
C GLU A 266 -25.42 14.58 -5.98
N PRO A 267 -26.74 14.44 -5.75
CA PRO A 267 -27.76 14.94 -6.68
C PRO A 267 -27.67 16.46 -6.88
N VAL A 268 -27.65 16.90 -8.14
CA VAL A 268 -27.49 18.32 -8.51
C VAL A 268 -28.57 19.21 -7.87
N ARG A 269 -29.83 18.76 -7.80
CA ARG A 269 -30.90 19.49 -7.15
C ARG A 269 -30.66 19.81 -5.66
N LYS A 270 -29.98 18.91 -4.96
CA LYS A 270 -29.70 19.09 -3.52
C LYS A 270 -28.60 20.12 -3.32
N LYS A 271 -27.61 20.13 -4.21
CA LYS A 271 -26.50 21.09 -4.19
C LYS A 271 -26.98 22.52 -4.50
N GLU A 272 -27.81 22.71 -5.52
CA GLU A 272 -28.40 24.01 -5.86
C GLU A 272 -29.27 24.60 -4.73
N ASN A 273 -30.07 23.76 -4.06
CA ASN A 273 -30.89 24.20 -2.94
C ASN A 273 -30.04 24.59 -1.72
N ALA A 274 -28.98 23.85 -1.42
CA ALA A 274 -28.06 24.19 -0.34
C ALA A 274 -27.29 25.50 -0.61
N GLU A 275 -26.86 25.73 -1.86
CA GLU A 275 -26.22 26.97 -2.27
C GLU A 275 -27.17 28.18 -2.22
N ARG A 276 -28.46 28.00 -2.62
CA ARG A 276 -29.48 29.05 -2.52
C ARG A 276 -29.77 29.44 -1.07
N GLN A 277 -29.82 28.44 -0.16
CA GLN A 277 -29.99 28.71 1.28
C GLN A 277 -28.79 29.45 1.89
N LYS A 278 -27.55 29.10 1.49
CA LYS A 278 -26.34 29.82 1.94
C LYS A 278 -26.23 31.25 1.43
N LYS A 279 -26.81 31.54 0.27
CA LYS A 279 -26.85 32.91 -0.28
C LYS A 279 -27.98 33.78 0.27
N ALA A 280 -28.97 33.14 0.91
CA ALA A 280 -30.13 33.81 1.51
C ALA A 280 -29.99 34.06 3.00
N ALA A 281 -28.98 33.48 3.66
CA ALA A 281 -28.56 33.71 5.04
C ALA A 281 -27.35 34.67 5.11
#